data_64befb35ab6d74ac76ff5c2a0c4de6fd
#
_entry.id   64befb35ab6d74ac76ff5c2a0c4de6fd
#
_cell.length_a   1.000
_cell.length_b   1.000
_cell.length_c   1.000
_cell.angle_alpha   90.00
_cell.angle_beta   90.00
_cell.angle_gamma   90.00
#
_symmetry.space_group_name_H-M   'P 1'
#
loop_
_entity.id
_entity.type
_entity.pdbx_description
1 polymer ?
#
loop_
_entity_poly.entity_id
_entity_poly.type
_entity_poly.pdbx_seq_one_letter_code
_entity_poly.pdbx_strand_id
1 'polypeptide(L)'
;MDLAQTRQEVVQATGRRKHSVARVRLKPGRGEIIVNGKPVSEYFGRKILNIIVRQPLVVTDSADKFDIIVRVQGGGVSGQAGAVRHGIARALQLYN
;
A
#
# COMPACT_ATOMS: atom_id res chain seq x y z
N MET A 1 -0.30 19.58 22.58
CA MET A 1 0.08 18.75 21.46
C MET A 1 0.64 17.42 21.97
N ASP A 2 0.35 16.41 21.32
CA ASP A 2 0.65 15.09 21.83
C ASP A 2 1.42 14.29 20.79
N LEU A 3 2.67 14.00 21.06
CA LEU A 3 3.49 13.24 20.17
C LEU A 3 3.00 11.81 20.00
N ALA A 4 2.34 11.29 21.01
CA ALA A 4 1.81 9.94 20.94
C ALA A 4 0.80 9.80 19.81
N GLN A 5 0.02 10.82 19.53
CA GLN A 5 -0.96 10.78 18.46
C GLN A 5 -0.29 10.57 17.11
N THR A 6 0.83 11.24 16.89
CA THR A 6 1.56 11.09 15.65
C THR A 6 2.05 9.66 15.47
N ARG A 7 2.62 9.10 16.52
CA ARG A 7 3.18 7.75 16.44
C ARG A 7 2.13 6.69 16.21
N GLN A 8 0.93 6.90 16.74
CA GLN A 8 -0.14 5.92 16.65
C GLN A 8 -0.73 5.81 15.27
N GLU A 9 -0.35 6.70 14.37
CA GLU A 9 -0.98 6.74 13.07
C GLU A 9 -0.28 5.90 12.01
N VAL A 10 0.75 5.17 12.40
CA VAL A 10 1.42 4.26 11.47
C VAL A 10 0.85 2.87 11.65
N VAL A 11 0.36 2.29 10.57
CA VAL A 11 -0.24 0.96 10.58
C VAL A 11 0.57 0.06 9.66
N GLN A 12 0.76 -1.17 10.09
CA GLN A 12 1.46 -2.17 9.29
C GLN A 12 0.55 -3.35 9.01
N ALA A 13 0.61 -3.86 7.79
CA ALA A 13 -0.17 -5.01 7.39
C ALA A 13 0.59 -5.79 6.32
N THR A 14 0.25 -7.07 6.19
CA THR A 14 0.86 -7.92 5.17
C THR A 14 -0.22 -8.38 4.21
N GLY A 15 0.07 -8.28 2.92
CA GLY A 15 -0.77 -8.81 1.87
C GLY A 15 -0.08 -9.95 1.17
N ARG A 16 -0.87 -10.89 0.65
CA ARG A 16 -0.33 -12.06 -0.03
C ARG A 16 -1.17 -12.38 -1.25
N ARG A 17 -0.49 -12.83 -2.28
CA ARG A 17 -1.15 -13.32 -3.48
C ARG A 17 -0.24 -14.32 -4.16
N LYS A 18 -0.68 -15.60 -4.24
CA LYS A 18 0.14 -16.67 -4.80
C LYS A 18 1.47 -16.74 -4.05
N HIS A 19 2.58 -16.51 -4.75
CA HIS A 19 3.90 -16.58 -4.14
C HIS A 19 4.44 -15.20 -3.75
N SER A 20 3.61 -14.18 -3.83
CA SER A 20 4.03 -12.81 -3.52
C SER A 20 3.61 -12.42 -2.12
N VAL A 21 4.49 -11.69 -1.42
CA VAL A 21 4.23 -11.17 -0.09
C VAL A 21 4.55 -9.70 -0.09
N ALA A 22 3.60 -8.87 0.37
CA ALA A 22 3.76 -7.44 0.47
C ALA A 22 3.65 -6.99 1.91
N ARG A 23 4.64 -6.26 2.40
CA ARG A 23 4.60 -5.65 3.72
C ARG A 23 4.30 -4.18 3.52
N VAL A 24 3.19 -3.73 4.08
CA VAL A 24 2.66 -2.40 3.85
C VAL A 24 2.70 -1.59 5.13
N ARG A 25 3.22 -0.37 5.03
CA ARG A 25 3.16 0.61 6.10
C ARG A 25 2.35 1.79 5.60
N LEU A 26 1.33 2.14 6.36
CA LEU A 26 0.39 3.20 5.98
C LEU A 26 0.38 4.26 7.08
N LYS A 27 0.48 5.51 6.66
CA LYS A 27 0.44 6.63 7.60
C LYS A 27 -0.29 7.79 6.95
N PRO A 28 -0.81 8.74 7.73
CA PRO A 28 -1.42 9.92 7.14
C PRO A 28 -0.43 10.66 6.26
N GLY A 29 -0.91 11.13 5.13
CA GLY A 29 -0.04 11.81 4.17
C GLY A 29 -0.84 12.38 3.02
N ARG A 30 -0.24 12.38 1.84
CA ARG A 30 -0.81 13.07 0.68
C ARG A 30 -1.13 12.15 -0.49
N GLY A 31 -0.88 10.87 -0.37
CA GLY A 31 -1.18 9.95 -1.45
C GLY A 31 0.02 9.35 -2.15
N GLU A 32 1.19 9.48 -1.56
CA GLU A 32 2.40 8.91 -2.15
C GLU A 32 2.49 7.42 -1.84
N ILE A 33 2.77 6.61 -2.86
CA ILE A 33 2.95 5.18 -2.69
C ILE A 33 4.33 4.81 -3.23
N ILE A 34 5.17 4.28 -2.35
CA ILE A 34 6.54 3.87 -2.69
C ILE A 34 6.61 2.36 -2.56
N VAL A 35 7.04 1.68 -3.62
CA VAL A 35 7.17 0.22 -3.65
C VAL A 35 8.62 -0.13 -3.92
N ASN A 36 9.23 -0.81 -2.95
CA ASN A 36 10.63 -1.22 -3.05
C ASN A 36 11.54 -0.05 -3.43
N GLY A 37 11.29 1.11 -2.82
CA GLY A 37 12.11 2.29 -3.01
C GLY A 37 11.78 3.12 -4.24
N LYS A 38 10.75 2.78 -4.99
CA LYS A 38 10.38 3.50 -6.21
C LYS A 38 8.92 3.94 -6.15
N PRO A 39 8.58 5.06 -6.80
CA PRO A 39 7.16 5.41 -6.93
C PRO A 39 6.40 4.24 -7.56
N VAL A 40 5.17 4.04 -7.12
CA VAL A 40 4.36 2.90 -7.55
C VAL A 40 4.19 2.85 -9.08
N SER A 41 4.07 4.01 -9.71
CA SER A 41 3.91 4.07 -11.16
C SER A 41 5.17 3.62 -11.90
N GLU A 42 6.33 3.79 -11.28
CA GLU A 42 7.59 3.30 -11.83
C GLU A 42 7.78 1.82 -11.60
N TYR A 43 7.48 1.38 -10.38
CA TYR A 43 7.68 -0.02 -10.02
C TYR A 43 6.78 -0.94 -10.84
N PHE A 44 5.50 -0.60 -10.92
CA PHE A 44 4.55 -1.32 -11.75
C PHE A 44 4.36 -0.51 -13.03
N GLY A 45 5.19 -0.75 -14.02
CA GLY A 45 5.20 0.07 -15.22
C GLY A 45 3.95 -0.01 -16.08
N ARG A 46 2.99 -0.90 -15.74
CA ARG A 46 1.77 -1.09 -16.50
C ARG A 46 0.62 -0.39 -15.80
N LYS A 47 -0.14 0.34 -16.60
CA LYS A 47 -1.24 1.14 -16.07
C LYS A 47 -2.27 0.30 -15.31
N ILE A 48 -2.60 -0.88 -15.84
CA ILE A 48 -3.59 -1.75 -15.19
C ILE A 48 -3.15 -2.17 -13.80
N LEU A 49 -1.86 -2.41 -13.61
CA LEU A 49 -1.35 -2.81 -12.29
C LEU A 49 -1.42 -1.66 -11.29
N ASN A 50 -1.19 -0.44 -11.75
CA ASN A 50 -1.35 0.73 -10.89
C ASN A 50 -2.79 0.90 -10.45
N ILE A 51 -3.73 0.65 -11.34
CA ILE A 51 -5.15 0.73 -11.01
C ILE A 51 -5.50 -0.31 -9.94
N ILE A 52 -5.00 -1.53 -10.11
CA ILE A 52 -5.25 -2.61 -9.15
C ILE A 52 -4.73 -2.25 -7.76
N VAL A 53 -3.50 -1.76 -7.70
CA VAL A 53 -2.87 -1.41 -6.42
C VAL A 53 -3.65 -0.30 -5.70
N ARG A 54 -4.14 0.68 -6.44
CA ARG A 54 -4.81 1.84 -5.85
C ARG A 54 -6.27 1.60 -5.53
N GLN A 55 -6.84 0.49 -5.97
CA GLN A 55 -8.26 0.22 -5.83
C GLN A 55 -8.79 0.38 -4.40
N PRO A 56 -8.13 -0.17 -3.37
CA PRO A 56 -8.64 0.00 -2.01
C PRO A 56 -8.72 1.47 -1.57
N LEU A 57 -7.81 2.29 -2.06
CA LEU A 57 -7.80 3.71 -1.73
C LEU A 57 -8.92 4.45 -2.44
N VAL A 58 -9.21 4.07 -3.68
CA VAL A 58 -10.28 4.67 -4.45
C VAL A 58 -11.63 4.33 -3.83
N VAL A 59 -11.84 3.07 -3.49
CA VAL A 59 -13.10 2.59 -2.91
C VAL A 59 -13.41 3.28 -1.59
N THR A 60 -12.38 3.58 -0.80
CA THR A 60 -12.56 4.22 0.50
C THR A 60 -12.40 5.75 0.44
N ASP A 61 -12.24 6.30 -0.77
CA ASP A 61 -12.04 7.73 -0.96
C ASP A 61 -10.85 8.24 -0.15
N SER A 62 -9.76 7.50 -0.19
CA SER A 62 -8.58 7.78 0.64
C SER A 62 -7.31 8.02 -0.16
N ALA A 63 -7.42 8.19 -1.47
CA ALA A 63 -6.25 8.22 -2.34
C ALA A 63 -5.27 9.34 -1.99
N ASP A 64 -5.76 10.45 -1.46
CA ASP A 64 -4.93 11.59 -1.12
C ASP A 64 -4.76 11.78 0.40
N LYS A 65 -5.07 10.77 1.18
CA LYS A 65 -5.06 10.87 2.64
C LYS A 65 -3.91 10.13 3.31
N PHE A 66 -3.29 9.22 2.61
CA PHE A 66 -2.25 8.38 3.19
C PHE A 66 -1.01 8.33 2.32
N ASP A 67 0.13 8.21 2.97
CA ASP A 67 1.37 7.80 2.32
C ASP A 67 1.61 6.35 2.67
N ILE A 68 2.05 5.57 1.68
CA ILE A 68 2.17 4.14 1.82
C ILE A 68 3.55 3.70 1.36
N ILE A 69 4.23 2.93 2.20
CA ILE A 69 5.53 2.38 1.87
C ILE A 69 5.39 0.87 1.87
N VAL A 70 5.81 0.26 0.77
CA VAL A 70 5.61 -1.16 0.54
C VAL A 70 6.93 -1.84 0.24
N ARG A 71 7.12 -3.01 0.82
CA ARG A 71 8.13 -3.95 0.40
C ARG A 71 7.44 -5.20 -0.10
N VAL A 72 7.67 -5.55 -1.35
CA VAL A 72 7.03 -6.72 -1.95
C VAL A 72 8.10 -7.61 -2.56
N GLN A 73 7.91 -8.91 -2.46
CA GLN A 73 8.84 -9.87 -3.02
C GLN A 73 8.13 -11.15 -3.41
N GLY A 74 8.78 -11.90 -4.27
CA GLY A 74 8.29 -13.20 -4.72
C GLY A 74 7.27 -13.09 -5.83
N GLY A 75 7.12 -14.17 -6.58
CA GLY A 75 6.15 -14.27 -7.65
C GLY A 75 6.40 -13.33 -8.80
N GLY A 76 5.46 -13.24 -9.70
CA GLY A 76 5.53 -12.34 -10.83
C GLY A 76 4.90 -10.99 -10.52
N VAL A 77 5.01 -10.06 -11.46
CA VAL A 77 4.59 -8.68 -11.23
C VAL A 77 3.08 -8.57 -11.00
N SER A 78 2.28 -9.41 -11.66
CA SER A 78 0.83 -9.43 -11.42
C SER A 78 0.50 -9.88 -10.02
N GLY A 79 1.16 -10.94 -9.55
CA GLY A 79 0.96 -11.41 -8.18
C GLY A 79 1.41 -10.38 -7.18
N GLN A 80 2.49 -9.67 -7.47
CA GLN A 80 2.97 -8.62 -6.59
C GLN A 80 1.94 -7.49 -6.46
N ALA A 81 1.36 -7.06 -7.57
CA ALA A 81 0.33 -6.03 -7.52
C ALA A 81 -0.87 -6.47 -6.69
N GLY A 82 -1.27 -7.73 -6.84
CA GLY A 82 -2.35 -8.28 -6.01
C GLY A 82 -2.01 -8.34 -4.54
N ALA A 83 -0.78 -8.71 -4.22
CA ALA A 83 -0.33 -8.74 -2.82
C ALA A 83 -0.30 -7.33 -2.21
N VAL A 84 0.15 -6.35 -2.98
CA VAL A 84 0.18 -4.97 -2.51
C VAL A 84 -1.25 -4.47 -2.28
N ARG A 85 -2.15 -4.73 -3.21
CA ARG A 85 -3.56 -4.35 -3.04
C ARG A 85 -4.13 -4.95 -1.76
N HIS A 86 -3.90 -6.23 -1.56
CA HIS A 86 -4.39 -6.92 -0.36
C HIS A 86 -3.82 -6.29 0.92
N GLY A 87 -2.53 -5.99 0.92
CA GLY A 87 -1.90 -5.37 2.08
C GLY A 87 -2.43 -3.99 2.38
N ILE A 88 -2.67 -3.19 1.35
CA ILE A 88 -3.23 -1.85 1.52
C ILE A 88 -4.65 -1.96 2.09
N ALA A 89 -5.46 -2.86 1.55
CA ALA A 89 -6.83 -3.05 2.06
C ALA A 89 -6.82 -3.42 3.54
N ARG A 90 -5.92 -4.33 3.93
CA ARG A 90 -5.81 -4.73 5.34
C ARG A 90 -5.34 -3.58 6.21
N ALA A 91 -4.38 -2.80 5.74
CA ALA A 91 -3.88 -1.66 6.50
C ALA A 91 -4.99 -0.62 6.72
N LEU A 92 -5.81 -0.38 5.71
CA LEU A 92 -6.93 0.55 5.84
C LEU A 92 -7.92 0.07 6.88
N GLN A 93 -8.21 -1.23 6.93
CA GLN A 93 -9.10 -1.77 7.95
C GLN A 93 -8.52 -1.59 9.35
N LEU A 94 -7.22 -1.82 9.49
CA LEU A 94 -6.57 -1.66 10.79
C LEU A 94 -6.51 -0.21 11.23
N TYR A 95 -6.39 0.70 10.29
CA TYR A 95 -6.31 2.12 10.61
C TYR A 95 -7.61 2.60 11.22
N ASN A 96 -8.70 2.09 10.74
CA ASN A 96 -10.01 2.43 11.28
C ASN A 96 -10.27 1.64 12.56
#